data_610ced7edfb5d4c976d4d80684e8611d
#
_entry.id   610ced7edfb5d4c976d4d80684e8611d
#
_cell.length_a   1.000
_cell.length_b   1.000
_cell.length_c   1.000
_cell.angle_alpha   90.00
_cell.angle_beta   90.00
_cell.angle_gamma   90.00
#
_symmetry.space_group_name_H-M   'P 1'
#
loop_
_entity.id
_entity.type
_entity.pdbx_description
1 polymer ?
#
loop_
_entity_poly.entity_id
_entity_poly.type
_entity_poly.pdbx_seq_one_letter_code
_entity_poly.pdbx_strand_id
1 'polypeptide(L)'
;KAQIAAIRRSAGDMVLNVDSDTILASDVIRKLVPKMQDPAVGAAMGQLTARNRNDSWLTRLIDMEYWLACNEERAAQARFGAVMCCCGPCAIYRRSALASLLDQYESQYFRGKPSDFGEDRHLTILMLKAGFRTEYVPSAIAATVVPNKLGPYLRQQLRWARSTYRDTLLGLRLLPNLHRFLTLDVVGQNLGPLLLALSVLTGLAQLALTGTVPWLASLMIVAMT
;
A
#
# COMPACT_ATOMS: atom_id res chain seq x y z
N LYS A 1 11.73 14.72 1.20
CA LYS A 1 13.06 15.39 1.35
C LYS A 1 13.74 15.01 2.67
N ALA A 2 13.06 15.09 3.85
CA ALA A 2 13.66 14.71 5.15
C ALA A 2 14.11 13.25 5.19
N GLN A 3 13.28 12.31 4.72
CA GLN A 3 13.60 10.90 4.65
C GLN A 3 14.86 10.62 3.80
N ILE A 4 14.96 11.24 2.62
CA ILE A 4 16.14 11.08 1.74
C ILE A 4 17.42 11.61 2.42
N ALA A 5 17.34 12.77 3.09
CA ALA A 5 18.45 13.31 3.83
C ALA A 5 18.90 12.39 4.98
N ALA A 6 17.95 11.75 5.68
CA ALA A 6 18.23 10.78 6.72
C ALA A 6 18.88 9.50 6.15
N ILE A 7 18.36 8.98 5.03
CA ILE A 7 18.92 7.80 4.36
C ILE A 7 20.37 8.07 3.91
N ARG A 8 20.63 9.21 3.28
CA ARG A 8 22.00 9.59 2.83
C ARG A 8 23.01 9.70 3.99
N ARG A 9 22.55 10.07 5.19
CA ARG A 9 23.39 10.19 6.38
C ARG A 9 23.47 8.90 7.21
N SER A 10 22.59 7.94 6.97
CA SER A 10 22.60 6.66 7.70
C SER A 10 23.80 5.80 7.27
N ALA A 11 24.33 4.99 8.19
CA ALA A 11 25.49 4.11 7.96
C ALA A 11 25.14 2.61 8.04
N GLY A 12 23.95 2.25 8.50
CA GLY A 12 23.54 0.84 8.67
C GLY A 12 23.28 0.14 7.33
N ASP A 13 23.39 -1.18 7.30
CA ASP A 13 23.11 -2.01 6.12
C ASP A 13 21.63 -2.06 5.78
N MET A 14 20.79 -1.75 6.76
CA MET A 14 19.33 -1.74 6.65
C MET A 14 18.77 -0.42 7.17
N VAL A 15 17.72 0.09 6.53
CA VAL A 15 17.01 1.28 6.94
C VAL A 15 15.58 0.91 7.30
N LEU A 16 15.19 1.10 8.56
CA LEU A 16 13.82 0.93 9.02
C LEU A 16 13.11 2.29 8.97
N ASN A 17 12.07 2.37 8.15
CA ASN A 17 11.18 3.53 8.11
C ASN A 17 10.05 3.35 9.12
N VAL A 18 9.79 4.39 9.92
CA VAL A 18 8.73 4.41 10.94
C VAL A 18 8.10 5.79 10.95
N ASP A 19 6.78 5.86 10.94
CA ASP A 19 6.06 7.12 11.06
C ASP A 19 6.14 7.64 12.50
N SER A 20 6.13 8.96 12.67
CA SER A 20 6.34 9.61 13.98
C SER A 20 5.26 9.29 15.03
N ASP A 21 4.09 8.84 14.61
CA ASP A 21 2.96 8.43 15.46
C ASP A 21 2.84 6.92 15.64
N THR A 22 3.78 6.15 15.10
CA THR A 22 3.78 4.68 15.14
C THR A 22 4.57 4.15 16.32
N ILE A 23 4.02 3.15 17.00
CA ILE A 23 4.70 2.36 18.03
C ILE A 23 4.95 0.96 17.47
N LEU A 24 6.20 0.56 17.48
CA LEU A 24 6.63 -0.79 17.11
C LEU A 24 6.54 -1.74 18.31
N ALA A 25 6.12 -2.99 18.09
CA ALA A 25 6.32 -4.04 19.06
C ALA A 25 7.83 -4.25 19.31
N SER A 26 8.21 -4.60 20.53
CA SER A 26 9.62 -4.67 20.96
C SER A 26 10.49 -5.66 20.16
N ASP A 27 9.87 -6.59 19.48
CA ASP A 27 10.51 -7.66 18.69
C ASP A 27 10.43 -7.46 17.16
N VAL A 28 9.89 -6.33 16.70
CA VAL A 28 9.67 -6.03 15.25
C VAL A 28 10.98 -6.19 14.45
N ILE A 29 12.08 -5.57 14.90
CA ILE A 29 13.35 -5.64 14.19
C ILE A 29 13.83 -7.10 14.10
N ARG A 30 13.73 -7.85 15.21
CA ARG A 30 14.10 -9.26 15.25
C ARG A 30 13.30 -10.13 14.28
N LYS A 31 12.05 -9.73 13.98
CA LYS A 31 11.18 -10.44 13.06
C LYS A 31 11.38 -10.02 11.59
N LEU A 32 11.74 -8.77 11.33
CA LEU A 32 11.97 -8.26 9.97
C LEU A 32 13.34 -8.65 9.42
N VAL A 33 14.40 -8.57 10.24
CA VAL A 33 15.79 -8.80 9.82
C VAL A 33 16.02 -10.17 9.17
N PRO A 34 15.46 -11.30 9.64
CA PRO A 34 15.65 -12.60 8.98
C PRO A 34 15.20 -12.62 7.52
N LYS A 35 14.15 -11.87 7.15
CA LYS A 35 13.71 -11.74 5.74
C LYS A 35 14.72 -11.01 4.87
N MET A 36 15.46 -10.09 5.49
CA MET A 36 16.50 -9.30 4.80
C MET A 36 17.83 -10.03 4.66
N GLN A 37 17.99 -11.25 5.21
CA GLN A 37 19.17 -12.08 5.00
C GLN A 37 19.28 -12.57 3.55
N ASP A 38 18.17 -12.82 2.89
CA ASP A 38 18.15 -13.10 1.45
C ASP A 38 18.56 -11.83 0.67
N PRO A 39 19.68 -11.85 -0.08
CA PRO A 39 20.14 -10.69 -0.85
C PRO A 39 19.18 -10.26 -1.95
N ALA A 40 18.30 -11.14 -2.41
CA ALA A 40 17.27 -10.83 -3.39
C ALA A 40 16.12 -9.97 -2.80
N VAL A 41 15.99 -9.91 -1.46
CA VAL A 41 14.98 -9.10 -0.79
C VAL A 41 15.49 -7.66 -0.60
N GLY A 42 14.83 -6.73 -1.27
CA GLY A 42 15.13 -5.29 -1.19
C GLY A 42 14.35 -4.56 -0.11
N ALA A 43 13.13 -5.04 0.20
CA ALA A 43 12.28 -4.46 1.23
C ALA A 43 11.39 -5.51 1.90
N ALA A 44 11.02 -5.27 3.17
CA ALA A 44 10.00 -6.03 3.86
C ALA A 44 9.17 -5.10 4.75
N MET A 45 7.90 -5.46 4.99
CA MET A 45 7.02 -4.69 5.87
C MET A 45 6.40 -5.56 6.95
N GLY A 46 6.02 -4.92 8.06
CA GLY A 46 5.24 -5.52 9.12
C GLY A 46 3.73 -5.33 8.96
N GLN A 47 2.98 -5.93 9.88
CA GLN A 47 1.54 -5.77 9.99
C GLN A 47 1.22 -4.43 10.67
N LEU A 48 0.28 -3.69 10.09
CA LEU A 48 -0.24 -2.46 10.66
C LEU A 48 -1.52 -2.72 11.46
N THR A 49 -1.65 -2.01 12.58
CA THR A 49 -2.85 -1.99 13.42
C THR A 49 -3.17 -0.56 13.82
N ALA A 50 -4.44 -0.27 14.13
CA ALA A 50 -4.84 1.03 14.64
C ALA A 50 -4.59 1.12 16.15
N ARG A 51 -3.65 1.99 16.56
CA ARG A 51 -3.34 2.24 17.99
C ARG A 51 -4.56 2.75 18.77
N ASN A 52 -5.34 3.60 18.12
CA ASN A 52 -6.54 4.22 18.69
C ASN A 52 -7.84 3.52 18.23
N ARG A 53 -7.80 2.20 18.01
CA ARG A 53 -8.95 1.43 17.48
C ARG A 53 -10.23 1.60 18.31
N ASN A 54 -10.11 1.88 19.61
CA ASN A 54 -11.26 1.96 20.51
C ASN A 54 -11.89 3.36 20.61
N ASP A 55 -11.33 4.37 19.93
CA ASP A 55 -11.81 5.76 20.01
C ASP A 55 -13.17 5.96 19.34
N SER A 56 -13.48 5.22 18.28
CA SER A 56 -14.73 5.34 17.53
C SER A 56 -15.06 4.10 16.72
N TRP A 57 -16.29 4.03 16.18
CA TRP A 57 -16.65 2.99 15.20
C TRP A 57 -15.78 3.07 13.93
N LEU A 58 -15.42 4.30 13.51
CA LEU A 58 -14.59 4.53 12.32
C LEU A 58 -13.17 3.98 12.52
N THR A 59 -12.56 4.19 13.69
CA THR A 59 -11.21 3.68 13.97
C THR A 59 -11.18 2.14 14.03
N ARG A 60 -12.29 1.50 14.42
CA ARG A 60 -12.45 0.03 14.36
C ARG A 60 -12.54 -0.47 12.91
N LEU A 61 -13.29 0.23 12.05
CA LEU A 61 -13.37 -0.11 10.63
C LEU A 61 -12.01 0.05 9.93
N ILE A 62 -11.26 1.11 10.24
CA ILE A 62 -9.92 1.32 9.69
C ILE A 62 -8.95 0.22 10.18
N ASP A 63 -9.07 -0.23 11.43
CA ASP A 63 -8.26 -1.35 11.94
C ASP A 63 -8.56 -2.65 11.18
N MET A 64 -9.83 -2.92 10.86
CA MET A 64 -10.24 -4.04 10.01
C MET A 64 -9.71 -3.88 8.58
N GLU A 65 -9.80 -2.68 7.99
CA GLU A 65 -9.22 -2.36 6.67
C GLU A 65 -7.71 -2.66 6.65
N TYR A 66 -6.98 -2.25 7.67
CA TYR A 66 -5.54 -2.54 7.80
C TYR A 66 -5.27 -4.05 7.93
N TRP A 67 -6.12 -4.75 8.69
CA TRP A 67 -5.99 -6.20 8.84
C TRP A 67 -6.19 -6.90 7.50
N LEU A 68 -7.25 -6.60 6.76
CA LEU A 68 -7.53 -7.15 5.43
C LEU A 68 -6.40 -6.83 4.45
N ALA A 69 -6.03 -5.56 4.34
CA ALA A 69 -4.95 -5.13 3.45
C ALA A 69 -3.62 -5.85 3.73
N CYS A 70 -3.28 -6.11 5.00
CA CYS A 70 -2.04 -6.77 5.35
C CYS A 70 -2.13 -8.30 5.23
N ASN A 71 -3.17 -8.92 5.80
CA ASN A 71 -3.23 -10.37 5.94
C ASN A 71 -3.85 -11.11 4.74
N GLU A 72 -4.56 -10.40 3.87
CA GLU A 72 -5.06 -10.95 2.61
C GLU A 72 -4.24 -10.47 1.43
N GLU A 73 -4.28 -9.17 1.09
CA GLU A 73 -3.61 -8.65 -0.09
C GLU A 73 -2.09 -8.83 -0.03
N ARG A 74 -1.43 -8.24 0.99
CA ARG A 74 0.03 -8.24 1.08
C ARG A 74 0.59 -9.63 1.38
N ALA A 75 -0.14 -10.43 2.15
CA ALA A 75 0.22 -11.83 2.38
C ALA A 75 0.17 -12.66 1.08
N ALA A 76 -0.87 -12.45 0.26
CA ALA A 76 -0.96 -13.09 -1.06
C ALA A 76 0.17 -12.61 -1.99
N GLN A 77 0.41 -11.30 -2.07
CA GLN A 77 1.48 -10.69 -2.88
C GLN A 77 2.87 -11.18 -2.44
N ALA A 78 3.13 -11.32 -1.14
CA ALA A 78 4.39 -11.82 -0.59
C ALA A 78 4.69 -13.28 -1.01
N ARG A 79 3.66 -14.10 -1.27
CA ARG A 79 3.87 -15.45 -1.81
C ARG A 79 4.60 -15.46 -3.15
N PHE A 80 4.51 -14.37 -3.89
CA PHE A 80 5.19 -14.17 -5.17
C PHE A 80 6.41 -13.23 -5.04
N GLY A 81 6.79 -12.84 -3.82
CA GLY A 81 7.89 -11.93 -3.56
C GLY A 81 7.67 -10.50 -4.08
N ALA A 82 6.43 -10.07 -4.21
CA ALA A 82 6.09 -8.79 -4.84
C ALA A 82 4.95 -8.06 -4.10
N VAL A 83 5.15 -7.77 -2.82
CA VAL A 83 4.31 -6.82 -2.07
C VAL A 83 4.37 -5.46 -2.77
N MET A 84 3.23 -4.96 -3.24
CA MET A 84 3.17 -3.76 -4.07
C MET A 84 3.31 -2.44 -3.30
N CYS A 85 3.24 -2.50 -1.97
CA CYS A 85 3.41 -1.34 -1.10
C CYS A 85 3.93 -1.75 0.28
N CYS A 86 5.20 -1.49 0.55
CA CYS A 86 5.79 -1.56 1.88
C CYS A 86 5.48 -0.26 2.62
N CYS A 87 4.44 -0.27 3.46
CA CYS A 87 3.87 0.93 4.06
C CYS A 87 4.82 1.63 5.04
N GLY A 88 4.82 2.95 4.99
CA GLY A 88 5.68 3.84 5.77
C GLY A 88 5.78 3.57 7.27
N PRO A 89 4.68 3.24 7.99
CA PRO A 89 4.73 2.99 9.43
C PRO A 89 5.64 1.85 9.87
N CYS A 90 5.91 0.85 9.02
CA CYS A 90 6.79 -0.26 9.36
C CYS A 90 7.36 -0.93 8.09
N ALA A 91 8.36 -0.33 7.50
CA ALA A 91 9.03 -0.89 6.33
C ALA A 91 10.55 -0.87 6.50
N ILE A 92 11.19 -2.02 6.31
CA ILE A 92 12.64 -2.16 6.30
C ILE A 92 13.15 -2.29 4.88
N TYR A 93 14.23 -1.60 4.56
CA TYR A 93 14.83 -1.57 3.24
C TYR A 93 16.31 -1.93 3.30
N ARG A 94 16.79 -2.64 2.29
CA ARG A 94 18.21 -2.88 2.07
C ARG A 94 18.87 -1.58 1.60
N ARG A 95 19.87 -1.10 2.36
CA ARG A 95 20.52 0.17 2.05
C ARG A 95 21.20 0.20 0.68
N SER A 96 21.88 -0.88 0.28
CA SER A 96 22.52 -0.95 -1.04
C SER A 96 21.53 -0.83 -2.19
N ALA A 97 20.33 -1.42 -2.05
CA ALA A 97 19.24 -1.25 -3.01
C ALA A 97 18.68 0.19 -2.98
N LEU A 98 18.46 0.76 -1.79
CA LEU A 98 18.03 2.15 -1.66
C LEU A 98 19.00 3.13 -2.33
N ALA A 99 20.29 2.98 -2.08
CA ALA A 99 21.32 3.90 -2.59
C ALA A 99 21.28 4.01 -4.13
N SER A 100 21.03 2.90 -4.83
CA SER A 100 20.91 2.88 -6.29
C SER A 100 19.63 3.53 -6.82
N LEU A 101 18.60 3.71 -5.97
CA LEU A 101 17.28 4.21 -6.36
C LEU A 101 16.99 5.63 -5.85
N LEU A 102 17.84 6.18 -4.98
CA LEU A 102 17.58 7.46 -4.32
C LEU A 102 17.36 8.62 -5.28
N ASP A 103 18.11 8.70 -6.37
CA ASP A 103 17.97 9.78 -7.35
C ASP A 103 16.63 9.68 -8.10
N GLN A 104 16.20 8.47 -8.45
CA GLN A 104 14.88 8.23 -9.05
C GLN A 104 13.76 8.50 -8.05
N TYR A 105 13.97 8.14 -6.78
CA TYR A 105 13.04 8.38 -5.70
C TYR A 105 12.91 9.88 -5.38
N GLU A 106 13.98 10.66 -5.46
CA GLU A 106 13.96 12.11 -5.23
C GLU A 106 13.29 12.87 -6.37
N SER A 107 13.43 12.39 -7.61
CA SER A 107 12.91 13.02 -8.82
C SER A 107 11.51 12.53 -9.22
N GLN A 108 10.59 12.45 -8.25
CA GLN A 108 9.22 12.05 -8.52
C GLN A 108 8.44 13.16 -9.22
N TYR A 109 8.12 12.96 -10.49
CA TYR A 109 7.25 13.85 -11.26
C TYR A 109 6.04 13.09 -11.81
N PHE A 110 4.88 13.71 -11.73
CA PHE A 110 3.68 13.22 -12.37
C PHE A 110 3.02 14.33 -13.18
N ARG A 111 2.86 14.12 -14.50
CA ARG A 111 2.35 15.12 -15.45
C ARG A 111 3.08 16.47 -15.35
N GLY A 112 4.40 16.45 -15.24
CA GLY A 112 5.24 17.65 -15.18
C GLY A 112 5.27 18.38 -13.84
N LYS A 113 4.60 17.85 -12.79
CA LYS A 113 4.61 18.43 -11.44
C LYS A 113 5.32 17.50 -10.45
N PRO A 114 6.07 18.05 -9.48
CA PRO A 114 6.61 17.25 -8.38
C PRO A 114 5.49 16.54 -7.62
N SER A 115 5.71 15.29 -7.24
CA SER A 115 4.75 14.49 -6.51
C SER A 115 5.30 14.14 -5.13
N ASP A 116 4.63 14.61 -4.07
CA ASP A 116 5.09 14.52 -2.68
C ASP A 116 4.25 13.54 -1.84
N PHE A 117 3.47 12.67 -2.46
CA PHE A 117 2.58 11.73 -1.77
C PHE A 117 2.71 10.32 -2.32
N GLY A 118 2.52 9.30 -1.44
CA GLY A 118 2.61 7.88 -1.78
C GLY A 118 4.05 7.44 -2.04
N GLU A 119 4.97 8.00 -1.30
CA GLU A 119 6.41 7.74 -1.38
C GLU A 119 6.77 6.29 -1.08
N ASP A 120 6.05 5.65 -0.18
CA ASP A 120 6.23 4.25 0.22
C ASP A 120 5.89 3.27 -0.92
N ARG A 121 4.74 3.45 -1.57
CA ARG A 121 4.35 2.66 -2.75
C ARG A 121 5.31 2.90 -3.90
N HIS A 122 5.67 4.15 -4.16
CA HIS A 122 6.61 4.50 -5.23
C HIS A 122 7.97 3.83 -5.04
N LEU A 123 8.53 3.92 -3.82
CA LEU A 123 9.80 3.28 -3.48
C LEU A 123 9.72 1.76 -3.63
N THR A 124 8.61 1.15 -3.19
CA THR A 124 8.39 -0.29 -3.34
C THR A 124 8.37 -0.71 -4.82
N ILE A 125 7.70 0.06 -5.68
CA ILE A 125 7.68 -0.22 -7.13
C ILE A 125 9.06 -0.05 -7.75
N LEU A 126 9.85 0.94 -7.32
CA LEU A 126 11.24 1.08 -7.78
C LEU A 126 12.10 -0.14 -7.38
N MET A 127 11.91 -0.67 -6.16
CA MET A 127 12.58 -1.91 -5.72
C MET A 127 12.24 -3.09 -6.63
N LEU A 128 10.95 -3.30 -6.90
CA LEU A 128 10.48 -4.36 -7.79
C LEU A 128 11.02 -4.19 -9.23
N LYS A 129 11.06 -2.94 -9.74
CA LYS A 129 11.65 -2.63 -11.05
C LYS A 129 13.14 -2.91 -11.13
N ALA A 130 13.85 -2.74 -10.03
CA ALA A 130 15.27 -3.07 -9.93
C ALA A 130 15.53 -4.58 -9.77
N GLY A 131 14.49 -5.42 -9.77
CA GLY A 131 14.58 -6.87 -9.66
C GLY A 131 14.65 -7.40 -8.23
N PHE A 132 14.50 -6.56 -7.21
CA PHE A 132 14.41 -7.00 -5.83
C PHE A 132 13.03 -7.55 -5.51
N ARG A 133 12.99 -8.51 -4.59
CA ARG A 133 11.76 -8.99 -3.98
C ARG A 133 11.34 -8.08 -2.82
N THR A 134 10.04 -8.06 -2.57
CA THR A 134 9.44 -7.37 -1.44
C THR A 134 8.60 -8.35 -0.62
N GLU A 135 8.69 -8.30 0.72
CA GLU A 135 8.14 -9.31 1.61
C GLU A 135 7.20 -8.70 2.66
N TYR A 136 6.32 -9.56 3.21
CA TYR A 136 5.44 -9.22 4.31
C TYR A 136 5.71 -10.16 5.51
N VAL A 137 5.76 -9.59 6.70
CA VAL A 137 6.02 -10.32 7.97
C VAL A 137 4.84 -10.09 8.93
N PRO A 138 3.84 -10.99 8.96
CA PRO A 138 2.62 -10.79 9.74
C PRO A 138 2.85 -10.68 11.26
N SER A 139 3.93 -11.26 11.76
CA SER A 139 4.28 -11.22 13.19
C SER A 139 4.98 -9.93 13.61
N ALA A 140 5.48 -9.11 12.68
CA ALA A 140 6.13 -7.82 12.97
C ALA A 140 5.07 -6.71 13.06
N ILE A 141 4.56 -6.46 14.25
CA ILE A 141 3.39 -5.59 14.47
C ILE A 141 3.80 -4.15 14.73
N ALA A 142 3.16 -3.21 14.03
CA ALA A 142 3.28 -1.78 14.23
C ALA A 142 1.90 -1.15 14.41
N ALA A 143 1.74 -0.35 15.46
CA ALA A 143 0.48 0.32 15.80
C ALA A 143 0.60 1.82 15.51
N THR A 144 -0.18 2.32 14.56
CA THR A 144 -0.19 3.75 14.15
C THR A 144 -1.51 4.41 14.49
N VAL A 145 -1.53 5.74 14.60
CA VAL A 145 -2.75 6.50 14.87
C VAL A 145 -3.54 6.68 13.58
N VAL A 146 -4.84 6.36 13.64
CA VAL A 146 -5.74 6.50 12.49
C VAL A 146 -6.77 7.62 12.71
N PRO A 147 -7.32 8.22 11.65
CA PRO A 147 -8.34 9.25 11.76
C PRO A 147 -9.58 8.76 12.52
N ASN A 148 -10.03 9.55 13.50
CA ASN A 148 -11.26 9.27 14.26
C ASN A 148 -12.49 10.05 13.75
N LYS A 149 -12.32 10.86 12.69
CA LYS A 149 -13.37 11.65 12.04
C LYS A 149 -13.42 11.37 10.55
N LEU A 150 -14.62 11.36 9.97
CA LEU A 150 -14.85 11.02 8.57
C LEU A 150 -14.11 11.97 7.60
N GLY A 151 -14.09 13.27 7.86
CA GLY A 151 -13.45 14.25 6.99
C GLY A 151 -11.94 14.02 6.82
N PRO A 152 -11.13 13.90 7.88
CA PRO A 152 -9.73 13.49 7.79
C PRO A 152 -9.53 12.13 7.11
N TYR A 153 -10.38 11.15 7.41
CA TYR A 153 -10.34 9.83 6.77
C TYR A 153 -10.52 9.92 5.25
N LEU A 154 -11.56 10.61 4.77
CA LEU A 154 -11.80 10.78 3.34
C LEU A 154 -10.65 11.51 2.62
N ARG A 155 -10.05 12.51 3.27
CA ARG A 155 -8.86 13.19 2.72
C ARG A 155 -7.67 12.24 2.62
N GLN A 156 -7.48 11.37 3.60
CA GLN A 156 -6.43 10.34 3.59
C GLN A 156 -6.67 9.34 2.46
N GLN A 157 -7.89 8.80 2.33
CA GLN A 157 -8.27 7.85 1.28
C GLN A 157 -8.10 8.46 -0.12
N LEU A 158 -8.52 9.72 -0.32
CA LEU A 158 -8.32 10.42 -1.59
C LEU A 158 -6.83 10.60 -1.92
N ARG A 159 -5.98 10.89 -0.94
CA ARG A 159 -4.53 10.98 -1.11
C ARG A 159 -3.94 9.62 -1.51
N TRP A 160 -4.36 8.53 -0.87
CA TRP A 160 -3.92 7.18 -1.20
C TRP A 160 -4.39 6.73 -2.58
N ALA A 161 -5.65 6.96 -2.92
CA ALA A 161 -6.20 6.66 -4.23
C ALA A 161 -5.40 7.36 -5.35
N ARG A 162 -5.11 8.65 -5.19
CA ARG A 162 -4.29 9.40 -6.15
C ARG A 162 -2.89 8.79 -6.34
N SER A 163 -2.22 8.38 -5.27
CA SER A 163 -0.91 7.73 -5.37
C SER A 163 -1.02 6.35 -6.02
N THR A 164 -2.05 5.58 -5.65
CA THR A 164 -2.28 4.24 -6.22
C THR A 164 -2.46 4.32 -7.74
N TYR A 165 -3.33 5.19 -8.25
CA TYR A 165 -3.51 5.34 -9.69
C TYR A 165 -2.28 5.84 -10.42
N ARG A 166 -1.52 6.79 -9.84
CA ARG A 166 -0.25 7.24 -10.40
C ARG A 166 0.75 6.09 -10.52
N ASP A 167 0.93 5.36 -9.43
CA ASP A 167 1.97 4.32 -9.35
C ASP A 167 1.55 3.06 -10.09
N THR A 168 0.25 2.83 -10.30
CA THR A 168 -0.25 1.80 -11.22
C THR A 168 0.23 2.06 -12.64
N LEU A 169 0.16 3.30 -13.14
CA LEU A 169 0.67 3.63 -14.47
C LEU A 169 2.18 3.34 -14.59
N LEU A 170 2.95 3.56 -13.52
CA LEU A 170 4.35 3.14 -13.45
C LEU A 170 4.49 1.62 -13.34
N GLY A 171 3.61 0.98 -12.59
CA GLY A 171 3.58 -0.46 -12.38
C GLY A 171 3.13 -1.26 -13.60
N LEU A 172 2.36 -0.68 -14.54
CA LEU A 172 1.96 -1.34 -15.78
C LEU A 172 3.16 -1.89 -16.57
N ARG A 173 4.32 -1.22 -16.48
CA ARG A 173 5.56 -1.68 -17.09
C ARG A 173 6.18 -2.91 -16.42
N LEU A 174 5.75 -3.23 -15.19
CA LEU A 174 6.17 -4.43 -14.46
C LEU A 174 5.30 -5.63 -14.79
N LEU A 175 4.06 -5.42 -15.23
CA LEU A 175 3.07 -6.48 -15.44
C LEU A 175 3.61 -7.66 -16.27
N PRO A 176 4.38 -7.46 -17.36
CA PRO A 176 4.93 -8.57 -18.14
C PRO A 176 5.92 -9.45 -17.36
N ASN A 177 6.55 -8.90 -16.31
CA ASN A 177 7.55 -9.57 -15.48
C ASN A 177 6.97 -10.11 -14.17
N LEU A 178 5.70 -9.80 -13.87
CA LEU A 178 5.01 -10.28 -12.69
C LEU A 178 4.32 -11.61 -12.96
N HIS A 179 4.14 -12.40 -11.91
CA HIS A 179 3.32 -13.59 -11.99
C HIS A 179 1.87 -13.22 -12.38
N ARG A 180 1.22 -14.02 -13.24
CA ARG A 180 -0.14 -13.76 -13.77
C ARG A 180 -1.20 -13.41 -12.70
N PHE A 181 -1.10 -14.03 -11.51
CA PHE A 181 -2.02 -13.71 -10.41
C PHE A 181 -1.78 -12.32 -9.83
N LEU A 182 -0.53 -11.84 -9.75
CA LEU A 182 -0.23 -10.47 -9.37
C LEU A 182 -0.72 -9.46 -10.41
N THR A 183 -0.65 -9.82 -11.69
CA THR A 183 -1.23 -8.99 -12.76
C THR A 183 -2.74 -8.86 -12.58
N LEU A 184 -3.45 -9.96 -12.29
CA LEU A 184 -4.90 -9.94 -12.02
C LEU A 184 -5.21 -9.11 -10.75
N ASP A 185 -4.43 -9.29 -9.68
CA ASP A 185 -4.56 -8.53 -8.43
C ASP A 185 -4.41 -7.02 -8.68
N VAL A 186 -3.33 -6.59 -9.33
CA VAL A 186 -3.08 -5.18 -9.66
C VAL A 186 -4.18 -4.60 -10.55
N VAL A 187 -4.63 -5.34 -11.54
CA VAL A 187 -5.73 -4.92 -12.43
C VAL A 187 -7.05 -4.84 -11.63
N GLY A 188 -7.35 -5.85 -10.81
CA GLY A 188 -8.55 -5.90 -9.98
C GLY A 188 -8.63 -4.74 -8.99
N GLN A 189 -7.55 -4.47 -8.27
CA GLN A 189 -7.47 -3.36 -7.31
C GLN A 189 -7.68 -1.98 -7.94
N ASN A 190 -7.35 -1.80 -9.21
CA ASN A 190 -7.52 -0.53 -9.90
C ASN A 190 -8.85 -0.42 -10.64
N LEU A 191 -9.32 -1.48 -11.27
CA LEU A 191 -10.58 -1.48 -12.01
C LEU A 191 -11.79 -1.75 -11.11
N GLY A 192 -11.64 -2.56 -10.06
CA GLY A 192 -12.72 -2.92 -9.15
C GLY A 192 -13.49 -1.71 -8.59
N PRO A 193 -12.83 -0.75 -7.95
CA PRO A 193 -13.50 0.45 -7.43
C PRO A 193 -14.19 1.28 -8.51
N LEU A 194 -13.63 1.34 -9.73
CA LEU A 194 -14.25 2.07 -10.85
C LEU A 194 -15.50 1.35 -11.35
N LEU A 195 -15.45 0.03 -11.49
CA LEU A 195 -16.60 -0.78 -11.89
C LEU A 195 -17.70 -0.73 -10.84
N LEU A 196 -17.33 -0.80 -9.55
CA LEU A 196 -18.28 -0.67 -8.45
C LEU A 196 -18.96 0.71 -8.48
N ALA A 197 -18.18 1.80 -8.61
CA ALA A 197 -18.74 3.14 -8.70
C ALA A 197 -19.70 3.28 -9.89
N LEU A 198 -19.32 2.76 -11.06
CA LEU A 198 -20.17 2.77 -12.25
C LEU A 198 -21.46 1.95 -12.02
N SER A 199 -21.35 0.78 -11.39
CA SER A 199 -22.50 -0.08 -11.07
C SER A 199 -23.47 0.61 -10.10
N VAL A 200 -22.96 1.29 -9.07
CA VAL A 200 -23.79 2.06 -8.14
C VAL A 200 -24.48 3.24 -8.86
N LEU A 201 -23.75 4.00 -9.66
CA LEU A 201 -24.29 5.16 -10.39
C LEU A 201 -25.38 4.73 -11.40
N THR A 202 -25.14 3.67 -12.16
CA THR A 202 -26.15 3.13 -13.10
C THR A 202 -27.36 2.58 -12.36
N GLY A 203 -27.16 1.91 -11.21
CA GLY A 203 -28.24 1.43 -10.37
C GLY A 203 -29.13 2.54 -9.82
N LEU A 204 -28.51 3.61 -9.33
CA LEU A 204 -29.23 4.80 -8.85
C LEU A 204 -29.98 5.51 -9.99
N ALA A 205 -29.36 5.64 -11.17
CA ALA A 205 -30.01 6.24 -12.34
C ALA A 205 -31.22 5.40 -12.79
N GLN A 206 -31.10 4.08 -12.83
CA GLN A 206 -32.23 3.20 -13.19
C GLN A 206 -33.35 3.28 -12.14
N LEU A 207 -33.01 3.25 -10.84
CA LEU A 207 -34.00 3.42 -9.78
C LEU A 207 -34.77 4.74 -9.93
N ALA A 208 -34.07 5.85 -10.23
CA ALA A 208 -34.69 7.14 -10.41
C ALA A 208 -35.59 7.24 -11.67
N LEU A 209 -35.25 6.52 -12.75
CA LEU A 209 -35.97 6.56 -14.03
C LEU A 209 -37.13 5.57 -14.11
N THR A 210 -36.98 4.39 -13.50
CA THR A 210 -37.92 3.26 -13.67
C THR A 210 -38.59 2.81 -12.37
N GLY A 211 -38.10 3.30 -11.20
CA GLY A 211 -38.57 2.85 -9.88
C GLY A 211 -38.13 1.42 -9.51
N THR A 212 -37.27 0.80 -10.34
CA THR A 212 -36.81 -0.59 -10.13
C THR A 212 -35.31 -0.67 -9.85
N VAL A 213 -34.88 -1.57 -8.96
CA VAL A 213 -33.47 -1.82 -8.72
C VAL A 213 -32.96 -2.86 -9.72
N PRO A 214 -31.90 -2.57 -10.49
CA PRO A 214 -31.36 -3.53 -11.46
C PRO A 214 -30.70 -4.69 -10.72
N TRP A 215 -31.20 -5.90 -10.94
CA TRP A 215 -30.68 -7.12 -10.29
C TRP A 215 -29.19 -7.37 -10.63
N LEU A 216 -28.77 -7.04 -11.86
CA LEU A 216 -27.36 -7.14 -12.28
C LEU A 216 -26.44 -6.20 -11.47
N ALA A 217 -26.87 -4.96 -11.22
CA ALA A 217 -26.09 -4.03 -10.38
C ALA A 217 -25.99 -4.55 -8.93
N SER A 218 -27.08 -5.12 -8.41
CA SER A 218 -27.10 -5.73 -7.08
C SER A 218 -26.16 -6.95 -6.99
N LEU A 219 -26.14 -7.81 -8.00
CA LEU A 219 -25.23 -8.94 -8.10
C LEU A 219 -23.76 -8.50 -8.20
N MET A 220 -23.47 -7.47 -9.00
CA MET A 220 -22.11 -6.94 -9.10
C MET A 220 -21.62 -6.34 -7.77
N ILE A 221 -22.48 -5.63 -7.04
CA ILE A 221 -22.16 -5.10 -5.71
C ILE A 221 -21.80 -6.24 -4.76
N VAL A 222 -22.64 -7.29 -4.70
CA VAL A 222 -22.42 -8.46 -3.82
C VAL A 222 -21.16 -9.26 -4.22
N ALA A 223 -20.84 -9.34 -5.52
CA ALA A 223 -19.64 -10.04 -6.00
C ALA A 223 -18.33 -9.28 -5.77
N MET A 224 -18.39 -7.96 -5.48
CA MET A 224 -17.25 -7.08 -5.31
C MET A 224 -17.04 -6.63 -3.85
N THR A 225 -17.94 -7.01 -2.95
CA THR A 225 -17.84 -6.80 -1.49
C THR A 225 -17.43 -8.08 -0.78
#